data_850068df4043ebd3fd268cb342f17169
#
_entry.id   850068df4043ebd3fd268cb342f17169
#
_cell.length_a   1.000
_cell.length_b   1.000
_cell.length_c   1.000
_cell.angle_alpha   90.00
_cell.angle_beta   90.00
_cell.angle_gamma   90.00
#
_symmetry.space_group_name_H-M   'P 1'
#
loop_
_entity.id
_entity.type
_entity.pdbx_description
1 polymer ?
#
loop_
_entity_poly.entity_id
_entity_poly.type
_entity_poly.pdbx_seq_one_letter_code
_entity_poly.pdbx_strand_id
1 'polypeptide(L)'
;NFAGGIIGELEHGTLETKNFSLDNDMQVYGNDATGGLVGYANSSTIKGDIGDLNFSSIPSPDSFKSNYSGKVSSPGADGKGTSMGGLVGYALHSYLDHLCFTGSVFGSDRVGGIVGHISGTASITHCVNNANIVENSTNTCTGGIAGKVDFTEGTYTHMINYSNIAGMEQTGGIFGYIGLETSTTHNLNIQYAVNAGEVSGSQNVGGCVGRLYDDMNDVEHKISYCANYGKVSNSGNGNLGGILGQGDSKKMIIMNSANHGEIAGGSNGASQVGGIAGRMGKDPGGVTIGNNMELAYCCNRGNISSDNVDSHVGGILGYQEEGNDYDENHWMTHDCYNSGSITSDQKSDNGGIIGCVDSYSEVVRCINIGKVSPNGNGVVGTRKSSAIWHHHDLYYLDGTGGGWCAESFSDSEKKNTSTFNNFDFSGKGVWIIDSDNSKNNGFPYLRDCPFQSIYQ
;
A
#
# COMPACT_ATOMS: atom_id res chain seq x y z
N ASN A 1 -22.92 18.77 10.33
CA ASN A 1 -23.79 19.09 9.16
C ASN A 1 -23.41 18.21 7.99
N PHE A 2 -24.35 17.34 7.55
CA PHE A 2 -24.13 16.42 6.44
C PHE A 2 -24.56 17.07 5.13
N ALA A 3 -23.73 17.03 4.11
CA ALA A 3 -24.05 17.58 2.79
C ALA A 3 -23.86 16.50 1.71
N GLY A 4 -24.93 16.20 1.01
CA GLY A 4 -24.92 15.29 -0.13
C GLY A 4 -25.59 15.94 -1.33
N GLY A 5 -25.07 15.67 -2.53
CA GLY A 5 -25.69 16.18 -3.77
C GLY A 5 -27.10 15.64 -4.03
N ILE A 6 -27.42 14.48 -3.46
CA ILE A 6 -28.75 13.85 -3.52
C ILE A 6 -29.36 13.75 -2.12
N ILE A 7 -28.61 13.20 -1.16
CA ILE A 7 -29.09 12.83 0.17
C ILE A 7 -28.11 13.38 1.20
N GLY A 8 -28.58 14.24 2.12
CA GLY A 8 -27.75 14.71 3.23
C GLY A 8 -27.42 13.59 4.21
N GLU A 9 -28.43 12.79 4.58
CA GLU A 9 -28.33 11.67 5.52
C GLU A 9 -29.19 10.49 5.03
N LEU A 10 -28.57 9.30 4.97
CA LEU A 10 -29.22 8.03 4.59
C LEU A 10 -29.09 7.04 5.75
N GLU A 11 -30.21 6.69 6.38
CA GLU A 11 -30.26 5.71 7.47
C GLU A 11 -31.07 4.48 7.05
N HIS A 12 -30.51 3.29 7.29
CA HIS A 12 -31.14 2.00 7.03
C HIS A 12 -31.72 1.87 5.62
N GLY A 13 -31.08 2.51 4.64
CA GLY A 13 -31.59 2.62 3.28
C GLY A 13 -30.66 2.04 2.21
N THR A 14 -31.18 1.98 1.00
CA THR A 14 -30.40 1.62 -0.19
C THR A 14 -30.51 2.72 -1.23
N LEU A 15 -29.36 3.21 -1.71
CA LEU A 15 -29.28 4.09 -2.86
C LEU A 15 -28.65 3.31 -4.02
N GLU A 16 -29.43 3.01 -5.04
CA GLU A 16 -28.96 2.45 -6.30
C GLU A 16 -28.83 3.56 -7.35
N THR A 17 -27.65 3.68 -7.93
CA THR A 17 -27.36 4.72 -8.95
C THR A 17 -27.29 4.13 -10.37
N LYS A 18 -28.07 3.09 -10.63
CA LYS A 18 -28.10 2.39 -11.91
C LYS A 18 -28.56 3.32 -13.05
N ASN A 19 -27.75 3.41 -14.09
CA ASN A 19 -27.97 4.33 -15.21
C ASN A 19 -28.11 5.81 -14.81
N PHE A 20 -27.56 6.18 -13.65
CA PHE A 20 -27.63 7.52 -13.12
C PHE A 20 -26.23 8.16 -13.12
N SER A 21 -26.13 9.38 -13.60
CA SER A 21 -24.93 10.20 -13.44
C SER A 21 -25.33 11.64 -13.16
N LEU A 22 -24.73 12.24 -12.16
CA LEU A 22 -24.84 13.68 -11.90
C LEU A 22 -23.84 14.44 -12.76
N ASP A 23 -24.24 15.61 -13.27
CA ASP A 23 -23.50 16.41 -14.22
C ASP A 23 -22.22 17.02 -13.61
N ASN A 24 -21.23 17.29 -14.47
CA ASN A 24 -19.94 17.88 -14.16
C ASN A 24 -20.01 19.27 -13.51
N ASP A 25 -21.11 20.00 -13.74
CA ASP A 25 -21.28 21.37 -13.23
C ASP A 25 -21.83 21.42 -11.81
N MET A 26 -22.27 20.28 -11.24
CA MET A 26 -22.73 20.23 -9.86
C MET A 26 -21.59 20.39 -8.88
N GLN A 27 -21.82 21.23 -7.87
CA GLN A 27 -20.89 21.44 -6.77
C GLN A 27 -21.60 21.19 -5.44
N VAL A 28 -20.97 20.36 -4.59
CA VAL A 28 -21.45 20.08 -3.24
C VAL A 28 -20.49 20.70 -2.23
N TYR A 29 -21.04 21.53 -1.36
CA TYR A 29 -20.27 22.22 -0.33
C TYR A 29 -20.72 21.81 1.06
N GLY A 30 -19.76 21.49 1.94
CA GLY A 30 -20.04 21.17 3.33
C GLY A 30 -18.78 21.17 4.19
N ASN A 31 -18.95 21.27 5.51
CA ASN A 31 -17.84 21.35 6.46
C ASN A 31 -17.45 20.01 7.10
N ASP A 32 -18.40 19.09 7.20
CA ASP A 32 -18.19 17.82 7.87
C ASP A 32 -18.35 16.66 6.85
N ALA A 33 -19.19 15.69 7.11
CA ALA A 33 -19.44 14.60 6.18
C ALA A 33 -20.08 15.14 4.88
N THR A 34 -19.27 15.27 3.84
CA THR A 34 -19.69 15.83 2.56
C THR A 34 -19.36 14.88 1.42
N GLY A 35 -20.36 14.49 0.64
CA GLY A 35 -20.23 13.58 -0.50
C GLY A 35 -21.04 14.03 -1.71
N GLY A 36 -20.59 13.69 -2.92
CA GLY A 36 -21.28 14.01 -4.16
C GLY A 36 -22.67 13.38 -4.27
N LEU A 37 -22.88 12.23 -3.67
CA LEU A 37 -24.20 11.58 -3.60
C LEU A 37 -24.80 11.69 -2.19
N VAL A 38 -24.07 11.22 -1.18
CA VAL A 38 -24.56 11.10 0.21
C VAL A 38 -23.57 11.77 1.16
N GLY A 39 -24.07 12.65 2.03
CA GLY A 39 -23.26 13.26 3.07
C GLY A 39 -22.88 12.24 4.15
N TYR A 40 -23.89 11.64 4.77
CA TYR A 40 -23.72 10.63 5.81
C TYR A 40 -24.59 9.40 5.50
N ALA A 41 -24.00 8.22 5.57
CA ALA A 41 -24.69 6.95 5.42
C ALA A 41 -24.53 6.11 6.70
N ASN A 42 -25.62 5.62 7.26
CA ASN A 42 -25.62 4.74 8.43
C ASN A 42 -26.43 3.48 8.15
N SER A 43 -25.82 2.33 8.38
CA SER A 43 -26.46 1.01 8.17
C SER A 43 -27.11 0.88 6.79
N SER A 44 -26.43 1.40 5.76
CA SER A 44 -27.00 1.63 4.45
C SER A 44 -26.15 1.01 3.34
N THR A 45 -26.74 0.87 2.15
CA THR A 45 -26.05 0.40 0.96
C THR A 45 -26.08 1.48 -0.12
N ILE A 46 -24.91 1.81 -0.66
CA ILE A 46 -24.77 2.68 -1.83
C ILE A 46 -24.16 1.84 -2.95
N LYS A 47 -24.93 1.62 -4.01
CA LYS A 47 -24.56 0.74 -5.10
C LYS A 47 -24.61 1.45 -6.45
N GLY A 48 -23.50 1.34 -7.19
CA GLY A 48 -23.38 1.77 -8.58
C GLY A 48 -23.69 0.68 -9.58
N ASP A 49 -23.28 0.90 -10.82
CA ASP A 49 -23.56 0.03 -11.96
C ASP A 49 -22.31 -0.27 -12.82
N ILE A 50 -21.12 0.04 -12.34
CA ILE A 50 -19.90 -0.46 -13.00
C ILE A 50 -19.87 -1.99 -12.89
N GLY A 51 -19.40 -2.66 -13.92
CA GLY A 51 -19.29 -4.13 -13.89
C GLY A 51 -18.27 -4.65 -12.87
N ASP A 52 -18.28 -5.95 -12.62
CA ASP A 52 -17.29 -6.60 -11.79
C ASP A 52 -15.86 -6.31 -12.31
N LEU A 53 -14.98 -5.86 -11.42
CA LEU A 53 -13.59 -5.62 -11.74
C LEU A 53 -12.86 -6.97 -11.86
N ASN A 54 -12.28 -7.22 -13.01
CA ASN A 54 -11.46 -8.39 -13.26
C ASN A 54 -9.98 -7.97 -13.28
N PHE A 55 -9.20 -8.50 -12.36
CA PHE A 55 -7.79 -8.16 -12.19
C PHE A 55 -6.84 -9.06 -13.01
N SER A 56 -7.32 -9.76 -14.02
CA SER A 56 -6.44 -10.36 -15.03
C SER A 56 -5.75 -9.31 -15.92
N SER A 57 -6.34 -8.10 -16.01
CA SER A 57 -5.76 -6.90 -16.62
C SER A 57 -6.35 -5.66 -15.94
N ILE A 58 -5.60 -4.54 -15.90
CA ILE A 58 -6.16 -3.25 -15.45
C ILE A 58 -6.97 -2.65 -16.61
N PRO A 59 -8.28 -2.43 -16.44
CA PRO A 59 -9.09 -1.80 -17.48
C PRO A 59 -8.62 -0.37 -17.77
N SER A 60 -8.98 0.18 -18.92
CA SER A 60 -8.79 1.61 -19.17
C SER A 60 -9.71 2.44 -18.25
N PRO A 61 -9.26 3.57 -17.67
CA PRO A 61 -10.12 4.44 -16.87
C PRO A 61 -11.36 4.93 -17.63
N ASP A 62 -11.25 5.12 -18.94
CA ASP A 62 -12.37 5.54 -19.81
C ASP A 62 -13.46 4.47 -19.99
N SER A 63 -13.20 3.23 -19.57
CA SER A 63 -14.20 2.15 -19.62
C SER A 63 -15.27 2.26 -18.54
N PHE A 64 -15.08 3.12 -17.55
CA PHE A 64 -15.99 3.24 -16.41
C PHE A 64 -16.90 4.47 -16.54
N LYS A 65 -18.19 4.27 -16.36
CA LYS A 65 -19.15 5.36 -16.26
C LYS A 65 -19.18 5.89 -14.83
N SER A 66 -18.96 7.20 -14.67
CA SER A 66 -19.00 7.84 -13.37
C SER A 66 -20.42 7.93 -12.81
N ASN A 67 -20.57 7.66 -11.53
CA ASN A 67 -21.82 7.92 -10.80
C ASN A 67 -21.98 9.42 -10.45
N TYR A 68 -20.86 10.13 -10.33
CA TYR A 68 -20.81 11.57 -10.14
C TYR A 68 -19.47 12.10 -10.64
N SER A 69 -19.48 13.20 -11.37
CA SER A 69 -18.30 13.83 -11.95
C SER A 69 -18.10 15.31 -11.56
N GLY A 70 -18.91 15.82 -10.66
CA GLY A 70 -18.82 17.19 -10.18
C GLY A 70 -17.76 17.45 -9.11
N LYS A 71 -17.88 18.58 -8.42
CA LYS A 71 -16.94 19.00 -7.38
C LYS A 71 -17.50 18.83 -5.98
N VAL A 72 -16.73 18.22 -5.09
CA VAL A 72 -17.00 18.19 -3.63
C VAL A 72 -15.95 19.03 -2.92
N SER A 73 -16.37 20.00 -2.13
CA SER A 73 -15.42 20.89 -1.45
C SER A 73 -15.94 21.47 -0.14
N SER A 74 -15.02 21.86 0.72
CA SER A 74 -15.33 22.68 1.90
C SER A 74 -15.54 24.14 1.51
N PRO A 75 -16.52 24.86 2.10
CA PRO A 75 -16.81 26.25 1.77
C PRO A 75 -15.79 27.28 2.31
N GLY A 76 -14.89 26.89 3.19
CA GLY A 76 -13.91 27.81 3.79
C GLY A 76 -12.61 27.88 3.00
N ALA A 77 -12.00 29.08 2.94
CA ALA A 77 -10.63 29.23 2.45
C ALA A 77 -9.61 28.42 3.27
N ASP A 78 -10.00 28.04 4.49
CA ASP A 78 -9.20 27.26 5.44
C ASP A 78 -9.29 25.75 5.18
N GLY A 79 -10.15 25.31 4.26
CA GLY A 79 -10.32 23.90 3.89
C GLY A 79 -10.67 22.98 5.06
N LYS A 80 -11.35 23.45 6.10
CA LYS A 80 -11.64 22.69 7.34
C LYS A 80 -12.73 21.60 7.18
N GLY A 81 -12.95 21.11 5.97
CA GLY A 81 -13.88 20.02 5.74
C GLY A 81 -13.30 18.70 6.23
N THR A 82 -13.96 18.06 7.17
CA THR A 82 -13.64 16.72 7.64
C THR A 82 -14.51 15.69 6.93
N SER A 83 -13.98 14.51 6.60
CA SER A 83 -14.70 13.43 5.94
C SER A 83 -15.28 13.85 4.57
N MET A 84 -14.42 14.22 3.65
CA MET A 84 -14.77 14.65 2.30
C MET A 84 -14.60 13.49 1.31
N GLY A 85 -15.69 13.00 0.78
CA GLY A 85 -15.67 11.92 -0.21
C GLY A 85 -16.29 12.33 -1.55
N GLY A 86 -15.73 11.85 -2.64
CA GLY A 86 -16.30 12.12 -3.98
C GLY A 86 -17.74 11.67 -4.12
N LEU A 87 -18.11 10.55 -3.50
CA LEU A 87 -19.47 10.03 -3.50
C LEU A 87 -20.11 10.06 -2.11
N VAL A 88 -19.37 9.66 -1.07
CA VAL A 88 -19.91 9.56 0.30
C VAL A 88 -18.98 10.28 1.27
N GLY A 89 -19.52 11.19 2.07
CA GLY A 89 -18.72 11.91 3.06
C GLY A 89 -18.28 10.98 4.20
N TYR A 90 -19.24 10.42 4.93
CA TYR A 90 -19.00 9.47 6.00
C TYR A 90 -19.94 8.26 5.91
N ALA A 91 -19.39 7.08 5.97
CA ALA A 91 -20.12 5.81 5.94
C ALA A 91 -19.90 5.03 7.25
N LEU A 92 -20.97 4.87 8.03
CA LEU A 92 -21.02 4.09 9.27
C LEU A 92 -21.83 2.81 9.03
N HIS A 93 -21.27 1.65 9.36
CA HIS A 93 -21.93 0.34 9.16
C HIS A 93 -22.56 0.17 7.75
N SER A 94 -21.88 0.67 6.72
CA SER A 94 -22.48 0.80 5.38
C SER A 94 -21.65 0.11 4.30
N TYR A 95 -22.31 -0.25 3.21
CA TYR A 95 -21.73 -0.98 2.09
C TYR A 95 -21.65 -0.10 0.85
N LEU A 96 -20.46 0.05 0.29
CA LEU A 96 -20.16 0.82 -0.93
C LEU A 96 -19.75 -0.16 -2.02
N ASP A 97 -20.55 -0.27 -3.08
CA ASP A 97 -20.39 -1.32 -4.07
C ASP A 97 -20.56 -0.82 -5.52
N HIS A 98 -19.67 -1.23 -6.42
CA HIS A 98 -19.73 -0.91 -7.86
C HIS A 98 -19.77 0.59 -8.19
N LEU A 99 -19.03 1.40 -7.45
CA LEU A 99 -19.04 2.85 -7.56
C LEU A 99 -17.87 3.39 -8.37
N CYS A 100 -18.11 4.42 -9.17
CA CYS A 100 -17.09 5.16 -9.90
C CYS A 100 -17.24 6.67 -9.70
N PHE A 101 -16.12 7.34 -9.43
CA PHE A 101 -16.05 8.79 -9.32
C PHE A 101 -14.95 9.36 -10.22
N THR A 102 -15.27 10.42 -10.98
CA THR A 102 -14.35 11.09 -11.91
C THR A 102 -14.25 12.60 -11.73
N GLY A 103 -14.87 13.15 -10.68
CA GLY A 103 -14.91 14.59 -10.42
C GLY A 103 -13.67 15.16 -9.73
N SER A 104 -13.89 15.99 -8.74
CA SER A 104 -12.81 16.50 -7.88
C SER A 104 -13.26 16.61 -6.42
N VAL A 105 -12.32 16.32 -5.50
CA VAL A 105 -12.54 16.46 -4.06
C VAL A 105 -11.51 17.43 -3.49
N PHE A 106 -11.98 18.33 -2.64
CA PHE A 106 -11.14 19.30 -1.95
C PHE A 106 -11.50 19.35 -0.47
N GLY A 107 -10.59 18.97 0.42
CA GLY A 107 -10.82 18.93 1.87
C GLY A 107 -9.51 18.99 2.66
N SER A 108 -9.62 19.01 3.99
CA SER A 108 -8.48 19.20 4.91
C SER A 108 -8.16 17.99 5.78
N ASP A 109 -9.11 17.08 5.95
CA ASP A 109 -8.93 15.86 6.75
C ASP A 109 -9.84 14.77 6.22
N ARG A 110 -9.36 13.51 6.21
CA ARG A 110 -10.11 12.33 5.75
C ARG A 110 -10.69 12.53 4.35
N VAL A 111 -9.81 12.75 3.38
CA VAL A 111 -10.20 13.02 2.00
C VAL A 111 -10.06 11.76 1.15
N GLY A 112 -11.15 11.35 0.51
CA GLY A 112 -11.15 10.17 -0.35
C GLY A 112 -11.90 10.38 -1.67
N GLY A 113 -11.47 9.69 -2.72
CA GLY A 113 -12.15 9.77 -4.01
C GLY A 113 -13.56 9.17 -3.98
N ILE A 114 -13.77 8.09 -3.25
CA ILE A 114 -15.09 7.47 -3.08
C ILE A 114 -15.71 7.89 -1.74
N VAL A 115 -14.99 7.72 -0.64
CA VAL A 115 -15.49 8.03 0.70
C VAL A 115 -14.44 8.74 1.54
N GLY A 116 -14.85 9.79 2.27
CA GLY A 116 -13.94 10.50 3.16
C GLY A 116 -13.57 9.67 4.37
N HIS A 117 -14.56 9.14 5.08
CA HIS A 117 -14.40 8.33 6.27
C HIS A 117 -15.35 7.13 6.26
N ILE A 118 -14.87 5.97 6.66
CA ILE A 118 -15.68 4.76 6.82
C ILE A 118 -15.39 4.12 8.16
N SER A 119 -16.42 3.69 8.89
CA SER A 119 -16.26 3.03 10.18
C SER A 119 -17.34 2.00 10.47
N GLY A 120 -17.12 1.22 11.52
CA GLY A 120 -17.99 0.12 11.90
C GLY A 120 -17.92 -1.06 10.92
N THR A 121 -18.90 -1.96 10.99
CA THR A 121 -19.03 -3.06 10.02
C THR A 121 -19.37 -2.49 8.65
N ALA A 122 -18.38 -2.43 7.77
CA ALA A 122 -18.51 -1.71 6.51
C ALA A 122 -17.68 -2.39 5.41
N SER A 123 -18.05 -2.17 4.15
CA SER A 123 -17.34 -2.77 3.02
C SER A 123 -17.20 -1.78 1.86
N ILE A 124 -16.10 -1.91 1.13
CA ILE A 124 -15.87 -1.24 -0.15
C ILE A 124 -15.51 -2.32 -1.18
N THR A 125 -16.34 -2.50 -2.16
CA THR A 125 -16.15 -3.52 -3.20
C THR A 125 -16.37 -2.95 -4.60
N HIS A 126 -15.56 -3.37 -5.57
CA HIS A 126 -15.66 -2.95 -6.98
C HIS A 126 -15.75 -1.43 -7.15
N CYS A 127 -14.89 -0.67 -6.51
CA CYS A 127 -14.89 0.78 -6.58
C CYS A 127 -13.72 1.34 -7.37
N VAL A 128 -13.99 2.37 -8.19
CA VAL A 128 -13.01 3.02 -9.05
C VAL A 128 -12.96 4.52 -8.77
N ASN A 129 -11.76 5.02 -8.52
CA ASN A 129 -11.49 6.45 -8.48
C ASN A 129 -10.67 6.88 -9.70
N ASN A 130 -11.19 7.83 -10.45
CA ASN A 130 -10.50 8.54 -11.52
C ASN A 130 -10.72 10.06 -11.36
N ALA A 131 -10.71 10.53 -10.13
CA ALA A 131 -11.00 11.90 -9.74
C ALA A 131 -9.73 12.70 -9.46
N ASN A 132 -9.80 13.99 -9.59
CA ASN A 132 -8.75 14.88 -9.14
C ASN A 132 -8.91 15.13 -7.62
N ILE A 133 -8.01 14.56 -6.81
CA ILE A 133 -7.94 14.83 -5.37
C ILE A 133 -7.02 16.03 -5.18
N VAL A 134 -7.62 17.17 -4.86
CA VAL A 134 -6.86 18.43 -4.71
C VAL A 134 -6.37 18.57 -3.28
N GLU A 135 -5.06 18.68 -3.13
CA GLU A 135 -4.39 18.88 -1.85
C GLU A 135 -4.80 20.19 -1.17
N ASN A 136 -5.04 20.09 0.13
CA ASN A 136 -4.97 21.21 1.05
C ASN A 136 -3.85 20.91 2.07
N SER A 137 -3.00 21.86 2.35
CA SER A 137 -1.83 21.74 3.24
C SER A 137 -2.10 21.26 4.68
N THR A 138 -3.33 20.92 5.00
CA THR A 138 -3.76 20.40 6.31
C THR A 138 -4.28 18.97 6.26
N ASN A 139 -4.23 18.29 5.11
CA ASN A 139 -4.75 16.93 4.95
C ASN A 139 -3.93 15.92 5.78
N THR A 140 -4.55 15.30 6.75
CA THR A 140 -3.93 14.29 7.61
C THR A 140 -4.08 12.87 7.06
N CYS A 141 -5.21 12.56 6.42
CA CYS A 141 -5.49 11.24 5.86
C CYS A 141 -6.07 11.38 4.44
N THR A 142 -5.28 11.08 3.43
CA THR A 142 -5.72 11.20 2.03
C THR A 142 -5.58 9.88 1.29
N GLY A 143 -6.66 9.40 0.68
CA GLY A 143 -6.67 8.18 -0.09
C GLY A 143 -7.44 8.30 -1.40
N GLY A 144 -7.02 7.55 -2.41
CA GLY A 144 -7.73 7.52 -3.69
C GLY A 144 -9.14 6.95 -3.58
N ILE A 145 -9.35 5.97 -2.71
CA ILE A 145 -10.66 5.38 -2.43
C ILE A 145 -11.22 5.92 -1.11
N ALA A 146 -10.50 5.78 0.00
CA ALA A 146 -10.96 6.29 1.28
C ALA A 146 -9.85 7.06 2.01
N GLY A 147 -10.20 8.21 2.60
CA GLY A 147 -9.28 8.99 3.42
C GLY A 147 -8.93 8.24 4.71
N LYS A 148 -9.93 7.88 5.49
CA LYS A 148 -9.78 7.14 6.76
C LYS A 148 -10.70 5.92 6.84
N VAL A 149 -10.18 4.84 7.37
CA VAL A 149 -10.92 3.62 7.70
C VAL A 149 -10.71 3.31 9.18
N ASP A 150 -11.79 3.39 9.97
CA ASP A 150 -11.84 2.86 11.33
C ASP A 150 -12.58 1.53 11.26
N PHE A 151 -11.82 0.45 11.16
CA PHE A 151 -12.40 -0.84 10.88
C PHE A 151 -12.84 -1.59 12.13
N THR A 152 -13.94 -2.30 12.02
CA THR A 152 -14.36 -3.32 12.99
C THR A 152 -14.53 -4.67 12.32
N GLU A 153 -15.21 -4.72 11.19
CA GLU A 153 -15.41 -5.89 10.36
C GLU A 153 -15.81 -5.41 8.96
N GLY A 154 -15.27 -6.02 7.91
CA GLY A 154 -15.65 -5.62 6.56
C GLY A 154 -14.83 -6.26 5.46
N THR A 155 -15.28 -6.05 4.24
CA THR A 155 -14.63 -6.52 3.01
C THR A 155 -14.12 -5.34 2.20
N TYR A 156 -12.82 -5.31 1.93
CA TYR A 156 -12.15 -4.26 1.16
C TYR A 156 -11.47 -4.91 -0.04
N THR A 157 -12.15 -4.94 -1.17
CA THR A 157 -11.67 -5.71 -2.32
C THR A 157 -12.06 -5.11 -3.67
N HIS A 158 -11.28 -5.42 -4.70
CA HIS A 158 -11.54 -4.99 -6.07
C HIS A 158 -11.66 -3.47 -6.19
N MET A 159 -10.57 -2.77 -5.87
CA MET A 159 -10.51 -1.30 -5.88
C MET A 159 -9.40 -0.83 -6.82
N ILE A 160 -9.69 0.20 -7.61
CA ILE A 160 -8.72 0.81 -8.51
C ILE A 160 -8.68 2.33 -8.31
N ASN A 161 -7.49 2.87 -8.15
CA ASN A 161 -7.24 4.30 -8.23
C ASN A 161 -6.38 4.63 -9.46
N TYR A 162 -6.89 5.49 -10.33
CA TYR A 162 -6.15 6.03 -11.47
C TYR A 162 -5.61 7.45 -11.23
N SER A 163 -6.08 8.11 -10.18
CA SER A 163 -5.78 9.51 -9.94
C SER A 163 -4.49 9.71 -9.20
N ASN A 164 -3.83 10.82 -9.47
CA ASN A 164 -2.73 11.28 -8.64
C ASN A 164 -3.27 11.74 -7.28
N ILE A 165 -2.64 11.29 -6.22
CA ILE A 165 -3.00 11.60 -4.84
C ILE A 165 -1.88 12.43 -4.23
N ALA A 166 -2.22 13.62 -3.76
CA ALA A 166 -1.31 14.46 -3.00
C ALA A 166 -1.90 14.74 -1.61
N GLY A 167 -1.19 14.35 -0.58
CA GLY A 167 -1.59 14.53 0.82
C GLY A 167 -0.42 14.96 1.70
N MET A 168 -0.63 14.96 3.01
CA MET A 168 0.41 15.35 3.99
C MET A 168 0.90 14.11 4.76
N GLU A 169 0.23 13.73 5.85
CA GLU A 169 0.78 12.77 6.81
C GLU A 169 0.57 11.31 6.39
N GLN A 170 -0.67 10.85 6.33
CA GLN A 170 -0.97 9.48 5.91
C GLN A 170 -1.61 9.51 4.53
N THR A 171 -0.83 9.17 3.53
CA THR A 171 -1.26 9.27 2.14
C THR A 171 -1.14 7.93 1.42
N GLY A 172 -2.23 7.47 0.84
CA GLY A 172 -2.25 6.21 0.09
C GLY A 172 -3.02 6.31 -1.22
N GLY A 173 -2.58 5.57 -2.22
CA GLY A 173 -3.31 5.51 -3.49
C GLY A 173 -4.70 4.89 -3.36
N ILE A 174 -4.94 4.08 -2.33
CA ILE A 174 -6.24 3.47 -2.01
C ILE A 174 -6.74 4.00 -0.66
N PHE A 175 -6.01 3.80 0.42
CA PHE A 175 -6.37 4.21 1.77
C PHE A 175 -5.29 5.13 2.37
N GLY A 176 -5.69 6.30 2.88
CA GLY A 176 -4.78 7.19 3.59
C GLY A 176 -4.37 6.59 4.93
N TYR A 177 -5.31 6.36 5.80
CA TYR A 177 -5.11 5.78 7.13
C TYR A 177 -6.12 4.68 7.43
N ILE A 178 -5.63 3.60 7.96
CA ILE A 178 -6.45 2.50 8.49
C ILE A 178 -6.06 2.31 9.95
N GLY A 179 -7.02 2.45 10.86
CA GLY A 179 -6.74 2.33 12.28
C GLY A 179 -7.95 1.94 13.08
N LEU A 180 -7.69 1.60 14.35
CA LEU A 180 -8.72 1.33 15.34
C LEU A 180 -8.85 2.51 16.29
N GLU A 181 -10.07 2.99 16.51
CA GLU A 181 -10.39 3.93 17.59
C GLU A 181 -10.92 3.21 18.85
N THR A 182 -11.23 1.92 18.73
CA THR A 182 -11.78 1.11 19.84
C THR A 182 -11.25 -0.33 19.79
N SER A 183 -11.21 -1.00 20.94
CA SER A 183 -10.80 -2.41 21.06
C SER A 183 -11.74 -3.33 20.28
N THR A 184 -11.41 -3.65 19.06
CA THR A 184 -12.15 -4.62 18.24
C THR A 184 -11.34 -5.90 18.06
N THR A 185 -12.04 -7.00 17.83
CA THR A 185 -11.45 -8.34 17.65
C THR A 185 -11.52 -8.80 16.19
N HIS A 186 -11.60 -7.88 15.25
CA HIS A 186 -11.87 -8.22 13.84
C HIS A 186 -10.63 -8.06 12.97
N ASN A 187 -10.38 -9.04 12.12
CA ASN A 187 -9.31 -9.04 11.15
C ASN A 187 -9.63 -8.11 9.97
N LEU A 188 -8.68 -7.28 9.59
CA LEU A 188 -8.74 -6.53 8.34
C LEU A 188 -8.24 -7.41 7.18
N ASN A 189 -8.97 -7.41 6.08
CA ASN A 189 -8.54 -8.08 4.86
C ASN A 189 -8.71 -7.14 3.65
N ILE A 190 -7.57 -6.72 3.07
CA ILE A 190 -7.52 -5.92 1.85
C ILE A 190 -7.02 -6.81 0.72
N GLN A 191 -7.80 -6.92 -0.34
CA GLN A 191 -7.43 -7.75 -1.49
C GLN A 191 -7.73 -7.04 -2.81
N TYR A 192 -6.92 -7.34 -3.83
CA TYR A 192 -7.15 -6.83 -5.18
C TYR A 192 -7.33 -5.30 -5.22
N ALA A 193 -6.37 -4.59 -4.62
CA ALA A 193 -6.32 -3.14 -4.67
C ALA A 193 -5.18 -2.67 -5.58
N VAL A 194 -5.50 -1.81 -6.55
CA VAL A 194 -4.56 -1.33 -7.55
C VAL A 194 -4.47 0.18 -7.53
N ASN A 195 -3.27 0.69 -7.35
CA ASN A 195 -2.97 2.10 -7.59
C ASN A 195 -2.21 2.27 -8.91
N ALA A 196 -2.76 3.06 -9.81
CA ALA A 196 -2.14 3.43 -11.09
C ALA A 196 -1.70 4.91 -11.13
N GLY A 197 -2.18 5.75 -10.20
CA GLY A 197 -1.82 7.15 -10.09
C GLY A 197 -0.58 7.40 -9.23
N GLU A 198 0.05 8.55 -9.37
CA GLU A 198 1.14 8.98 -8.49
C GLU A 198 0.63 9.27 -7.08
N VAL A 199 1.45 8.96 -6.07
CA VAL A 199 1.13 9.23 -4.65
C VAL A 199 2.25 10.05 -4.04
N SER A 200 1.91 11.21 -3.47
CA SER A 200 2.88 12.08 -2.82
C SER A 200 2.39 12.55 -1.46
N GLY A 201 3.29 12.66 -0.49
CA GLY A 201 2.97 13.10 0.87
C GLY A 201 4.20 13.62 1.62
N SER A 202 4.09 13.75 2.94
CA SER A 202 5.22 14.22 3.77
C SER A 202 5.70 13.20 4.81
N GLN A 203 4.88 12.25 5.21
CA GLN A 203 5.25 11.28 6.26
C GLN A 203 5.06 9.83 5.79
N ASN A 204 3.93 9.20 6.09
CA ASN A 204 3.68 7.80 5.75
C ASN A 204 2.96 7.71 4.41
N VAL A 205 3.69 7.36 3.38
CA VAL A 205 3.18 7.33 2.02
C VAL A 205 3.27 5.93 1.44
N GLY A 206 2.14 5.40 1.02
CA GLY A 206 2.07 4.09 0.40
C GLY A 206 1.35 4.11 -0.94
N GLY A 207 1.82 3.34 -1.90
CA GLY A 207 1.13 3.22 -3.18
C GLY A 207 -0.30 2.72 -3.03
N CYS A 208 -0.58 1.87 -2.04
CA CYS A 208 -1.94 1.46 -1.68
C CYS A 208 -2.38 2.04 -0.33
N VAL A 209 -1.61 1.86 0.73
CA VAL A 209 -1.99 2.24 2.10
C VAL A 209 -0.91 3.15 2.69
N GLY A 210 -1.29 4.35 3.15
CA GLY A 210 -0.36 5.27 3.80
C GLY A 210 0.10 4.72 5.16
N ARG A 211 -0.82 4.49 6.07
CA ARG A 211 -0.54 3.87 7.38
C ARG A 211 -1.64 2.89 7.79
N LEU A 212 -1.23 1.76 8.36
CA LEU A 212 -2.08 0.84 9.08
C LEU A 212 -1.63 0.79 10.54
N TYR A 213 -2.55 1.04 11.48
CA TYR A 213 -2.25 1.09 12.91
C TYR A 213 -3.26 0.26 13.71
N ASP A 214 -2.74 -0.70 14.50
CA ASP A 214 -3.50 -1.46 15.49
C ASP A 214 -2.58 -1.87 16.64
N ASP A 215 -2.77 -1.27 17.81
CA ASP A 215 -2.00 -1.55 19.01
C ASP A 215 -2.66 -2.56 19.97
N MET A 216 -3.88 -2.96 19.71
CA MET A 216 -4.76 -3.47 20.75
C MET A 216 -4.85 -4.98 20.84
N ASN A 217 -4.66 -5.77 19.78
CA ASN A 217 -5.13 -7.15 19.81
C ASN A 217 -4.30 -8.17 19.02
N ASP A 218 -4.49 -9.43 19.35
CA ASP A 218 -3.99 -10.60 18.63
C ASP A 218 -4.76 -10.89 17.33
N VAL A 219 -5.24 -9.84 16.65
CA VAL A 219 -5.92 -9.96 15.36
C VAL A 219 -4.93 -9.87 14.21
N GLU A 220 -5.18 -10.64 13.16
CA GLU A 220 -4.35 -10.68 11.98
C GLU A 220 -4.89 -9.77 10.88
N HIS A 221 -4.05 -8.85 10.40
CA HIS A 221 -4.37 -7.99 9.27
C HIS A 221 -3.67 -8.48 8.02
N LYS A 222 -4.40 -8.53 6.92
CA LYS A 222 -3.87 -9.05 5.65
C LYS A 222 -4.03 -8.06 4.51
N ILE A 223 -2.94 -7.81 3.80
CA ILE A 223 -2.90 -7.08 2.52
C ILE A 223 -2.41 -8.06 1.46
N SER A 224 -3.22 -8.36 0.47
CA SER A 224 -2.85 -9.37 -0.52
C SER A 224 -3.36 -9.05 -1.93
N TYR A 225 -2.61 -9.51 -2.92
CA TYR A 225 -2.92 -9.28 -4.34
C TYR A 225 -3.10 -7.79 -4.66
N CYS A 226 -2.28 -6.95 -4.02
CA CYS A 226 -2.27 -5.51 -4.25
C CYS A 226 -1.12 -5.12 -5.18
N ALA A 227 -1.35 -4.10 -6.00
CA ALA A 227 -0.33 -3.61 -6.92
C ALA A 227 -0.26 -2.09 -6.97
N ASN A 228 0.96 -1.56 -7.05
CA ASN A 228 1.23 -0.15 -7.31
C ASN A 228 1.99 0.02 -8.62
N TYR A 229 1.49 0.88 -9.49
CA TYR A 229 2.15 1.28 -10.75
C TYR A 229 2.56 2.75 -10.76
N GLY A 230 1.94 3.56 -9.91
CA GLY A 230 2.26 4.97 -9.79
C GLY A 230 3.56 5.23 -9.04
N LYS A 231 4.18 6.36 -9.30
CA LYS A 231 5.30 6.85 -8.49
C LYS A 231 4.82 7.13 -7.07
N VAL A 232 5.61 6.72 -6.06
CA VAL A 232 5.38 7.06 -4.65
C VAL A 232 6.51 7.95 -4.17
N SER A 233 6.17 9.10 -3.59
CA SER A 233 7.19 10.05 -3.14
C SER A 233 6.80 10.75 -1.83
N ASN A 234 7.80 11.18 -1.07
CA ASN A 234 7.58 12.09 0.04
C ASN A 234 8.50 13.32 -0.02
N SER A 235 8.05 14.39 0.63
CA SER A 235 8.84 15.62 0.81
C SER A 235 9.41 15.77 2.22
N GLY A 236 9.07 14.87 3.15
CA GLY A 236 9.43 14.91 4.56
C GLY A 236 10.28 13.72 5.00
N ASN A 237 10.31 13.50 6.30
CA ASN A 237 11.02 12.40 6.96
C ASN A 237 10.04 11.28 7.33
N GLY A 238 9.53 10.57 6.38
CA GLY A 238 8.52 9.54 6.65
C GLY A 238 8.83 8.21 6.00
N ASN A 239 7.91 7.27 6.19
CA ASN A 239 8.03 5.93 5.68
C ASN A 239 7.38 5.83 4.30
N LEU A 240 8.11 5.27 3.33
CA LEU A 240 7.62 5.07 1.98
C LEU A 240 7.56 3.60 1.61
N GLY A 241 6.45 3.18 1.04
CA GLY A 241 6.36 1.84 0.46
C GLY A 241 5.50 1.80 -0.80
N GLY A 242 5.85 0.92 -1.70
CA GLY A 242 5.06 0.73 -2.91
C GLY A 242 3.64 0.22 -2.64
N ILE A 243 3.44 -0.51 -1.54
CA ILE A 243 2.13 -0.97 -1.08
C ILE A 243 1.75 -0.30 0.24
N LEU A 244 2.61 -0.34 1.24
CA LEU A 244 2.36 0.16 2.59
C LEU A 244 3.45 1.12 3.04
N GLY A 245 3.10 2.36 3.40
CA GLY A 245 4.06 3.30 3.98
C GLY A 245 4.53 2.83 5.36
N GLN A 246 3.62 2.68 6.30
CA GLN A 246 3.90 2.21 7.66
C GLN A 246 2.83 1.24 8.17
N GLY A 247 3.28 0.13 8.74
CA GLY A 247 2.43 -0.86 9.41
C GLY A 247 2.83 -1.06 10.87
N ASP A 248 1.92 -0.71 11.78
CA ASP A 248 2.07 -0.88 13.22
C ASP A 248 0.94 -1.80 13.70
N SER A 249 1.25 -3.07 13.88
CA SER A 249 0.27 -4.07 14.34
C SER A 249 0.99 -5.27 14.96
N LYS A 250 0.29 -6.04 15.79
CA LYS A 250 0.84 -7.28 16.36
C LYS A 250 0.95 -8.41 15.34
N LYS A 251 -0.01 -8.50 14.41
CA LYS A 251 -0.01 -9.52 13.35
C LYS A 251 -0.39 -8.88 12.03
N MET A 252 0.53 -8.89 11.09
CA MET A 252 0.27 -8.35 9.76
C MET A 252 0.94 -9.22 8.69
N ILE A 253 0.17 -9.54 7.68
CA ILE A 253 0.63 -10.29 6.52
C ILE A 253 0.50 -9.44 5.27
N ILE A 254 1.60 -9.22 4.56
CA ILE A 254 1.58 -8.67 3.21
C ILE A 254 2.06 -9.77 2.27
N MET A 255 1.20 -10.18 1.34
CA MET A 255 1.56 -11.27 0.43
C MET A 255 1.04 -11.09 -0.99
N ASN A 256 1.67 -11.79 -1.93
CA ASN A 256 1.28 -11.77 -3.34
C ASN A 256 1.05 -10.34 -3.86
N SER A 257 1.91 -9.41 -3.49
CA SER A 257 1.76 -8.00 -3.82
C SER A 257 2.96 -7.47 -4.59
N ALA A 258 2.74 -6.50 -5.47
CA ALA A 258 3.75 -6.02 -6.39
C ALA A 258 3.87 -4.49 -6.43
N ASN A 259 5.09 -3.99 -6.47
CA ASN A 259 5.36 -2.62 -6.83
C ASN A 259 6.08 -2.55 -8.20
N HIS A 260 5.52 -1.77 -9.09
CA HIS A 260 6.09 -1.45 -10.41
C HIS A 260 6.49 0.02 -10.53
N GLY A 261 5.93 0.87 -9.65
CA GLY A 261 6.19 2.31 -9.64
C GLY A 261 7.53 2.67 -9.00
N GLU A 262 8.09 3.80 -9.40
CA GLU A 262 9.26 4.40 -8.74
C GLU A 262 8.94 4.81 -7.30
N ILE A 263 9.88 4.58 -6.38
CA ILE A 263 9.79 5.06 -5.01
C ILE A 263 10.89 6.12 -4.80
N ALA A 264 10.49 7.34 -4.44
CA ALA A 264 11.40 8.47 -4.30
C ALA A 264 11.28 9.12 -2.92
N GLY A 265 12.21 8.80 -2.02
CA GLY A 265 12.35 9.45 -0.71
C GLY A 265 12.92 10.87 -0.85
N GLY A 266 12.35 11.81 -0.10
CA GLY A 266 12.83 13.20 -0.06
C GLY A 266 14.13 13.36 0.71
N SER A 267 14.59 14.61 0.83
CA SER A 267 15.90 14.98 1.41
C SER A 267 15.85 15.47 2.87
N ASN A 268 14.71 15.37 3.55
CA ASN A 268 14.50 15.97 4.87
C ASN A 268 14.41 14.93 5.99
N GLY A 269 15.53 14.40 6.45
CA GLY A 269 15.60 13.51 7.61
C GLY A 269 15.60 12.01 7.24
N ALA A 270 15.81 11.15 8.24
CA ALA A 270 15.86 9.71 8.05
C ALA A 270 14.52 9.13 7.61
N SER A 271 14.52 8.29 6.62
CA SER A 271 13.32 7.64 6.07
C SER A 271 13.51 6.13 5.99
N GLN A 272 12.43 5.40 6.15
CA GLN A 272 12.40 3.98 5.85
C GLN A 272 11.70 3.78 4.51
N VAL A 273 12.43 3.29 3.53
CA VAL A 273 11.99 3.21 2.15
C VAL A 273 12.04 1.78 1.65
N GLY A 274 10.91 1.24 1.26
CA GLY A 274 10.82 -0.13 0.74
C GLY A 274 9.99 -0.24 -0.53
N GLY A 275 10.37 -1.14 -1.40
CA GLY A 275 9.60 -1.39 -2.62
C GLY A 275 8.17 -1.89 -2.35
N ILE A 276 7.96 -2.60 -1.25
CA ILE A 276 6.63 -3.05 -0.79
C ILE A 276 6.22 -2.30 0.47
N ALA A 277 7.02 -2.31 1.52
CA ALA A 277 6.69 -1.62 2.76
C ALA A 277 7.86 -0.75 3.23
N GLY A 278 7.57 0.50 3.65
CA GLY A 278 8.58 1.38 4.20
C GLY A 278 9.04 0.89 5.57
N ARG A 279 8.10 0.75 6.49
CA ARG A 279 8.35 0.26 7.85
C ARG A 279 7.25 -0.70 8.27
N MET A 280 7.64 -1.78 8.92
CA MET A 280 6.73 -2.69 9.60
C MET A 280 7.24 -2.92 11.03
N GLY A 281 6.33 -2.88 12.03
CA GLY A 281 6.64 -3.14 13.42
C GLY A 281 5.97 -2.20 14.41
N LYS A 282 6.64 -1.94 15.52
CA LYS A 282 6.14 -1.24 16.68
C LYS A 282 5.99 0.27 16.47
N ASP A 283 4.96 0.85 17.10
CA ASP A 283 4.87 2.30 17.33
C ASP A 283 5.88 2.76 18.40
N PRO A 284 6.54 3.92 18.21
CA PRO A 284 7.45 4.52 19.21
C PRO A 284 6.83 4.77 20.59
N GLY A 285 5.52 4.63 20.76
CA GLY A 285 4.81 4.76 22.04
C GLY A 285 5.06 3.68 23.10
N GLY A 286 5.87 2.65 22.82
CA GLY A 286 6.42 1.75 23.84
C GLY A 286 5.58 0.53 24.20
N VAL A 287 4.48 0.25 23.55
CA VAL A 287 3.73 -1.00 23.79
C VAL A 287 4.43 -2.14 23.06
N THR A 288 4.72 -3.20 23.78
CA THR A 288 5.31 -4.44 23.26
C THR A 288 4.35 -5.06 22.27
N ILE A 289 4.66 -4.90 20.95
CA ILE A 289 3.81 -5.43 19.90
C ILE A 289 4.40 -6.74 19.39
N GLY A 290 3.48 -7.70 19.29
CA GLY A 290 3.67 -9.07 19.00
C GLY A 290 4.24 -9.37 17.59
N ASN A 291 4.15 -10.35 17.18
CA ASN A 291 4.74 -11.65 17.16
C ASN A 291 4.58 -12.35 15.82
N ASN A 292 3.78 -11.87 14.85
CA ASN A 292 3.62 -12.52 13.55
C ASN A 292 3.49 -11.49 12.43
N MET A 293 4.65 -11.01 11.98
CA MET A 293 4.68 -10.17 10.78
C MET A 293 5.25 -11.00 9.63
N GLU A 294 4.52 -11.10 8.56
CA GLU A 294 4.93 -11.85 7.38
C GLU A 294 4.91 -10.98 6.14
N LEU A 295 5.98 -11.02 5.39
CA LEU A 295 6.09 -10.41 4.08
C LEU A 295 6.52 -11.48 3.09
N ALA A 296 5.59 -11.95 2.26
CA ALA A 296 5.78 -13.14 1.46
C ALA A 296 5.32 -13.00 0.01
N TYR A 297 5.98 -13.67 -0.90
CA TYR A 297 5.59 -13.73 -2.32
C TYR A 297 5.41 -12.35 -2.95
N CYS A 298 6.22 -11.38 -2.50
CA CYS A 298 6.14 -10.01 -2.97
C CYS A 298 7.26 -9.68 -3.94
N CYS A 299 6.96 -8.83 -4.93
CA CYS A 299 7.97 -8.39 -5.86
C CYS A 299 8.02 -6.87 -6.02
N ASN A 300 9.24 -6.34 -6.09
CA ASN A 300 9.49 -4.96 -6.50
C ASN A 300 10.23 -4.92 -7.85
N ARG A 301 9.71 -4.11 -8.76
CA ARG A 301 10.33 -3.82 -10.07
C ARG A 301 10.64 -2.34 -10.25
N GLY A 302 10.03 -1.48 -9.43
CA GLY A 302 10.28 -0.04 -9.44
C GLY A 302 11.64 0.31 -8.86
N ASN A 303 12.29 1.31 -9.44
CA ASN A 303 13.51 1.86 -8.86
C ASN A 303 13.22 2.59 -7.56
N ILE A 304 14.14 2.51 -6.62
CA ILE A 304 14.04 3.14 -5.31
C ILE A 304 15.17 4.14 -5.16
N SER A 305 14.84 5.36 -4.75
CA SER A 305 15.82 6.39 -4.41
C SER A 305 15.50 7.01 -3.06
N SER A 306 16.55 7.41 -2.32
CA SER A 306 16.43 8.19 -1.09
C SER A 306 17.63 9.12 -0.96
N ASP A 307 17.38 10.41 -0.92
CA ASP A 307 18.42 11.43 -0.72
C ASP A 307 18.66 11.73 0.77
N ASN A 308 17.93 11.06 1.65
CA ASN A 308 18.09 11.22 3.10
C ASN A 308 19.31 10.47 3.63
N VAL A 309 20.07 11.13 4.47
CA VAL A 309 21.13 10.49 5.28
C VAL A 309 20.50 9.59 6.36
N ASP A 310 21.22 8.53 6.73
CA ASP A 310 20.82 7.59 7.78
C ASP A 310 19.45 6.90 7.51
N SER A 311 19.07 6.72 6.25
CA SER A 311 17.86 5.99 5.85
C SER A 311 18.09 4.48 5.83
N HIS A 312 17.00 3.72 5.98
CA HIS A 312 16.98 2.29 5.72
C HIS A 312 16.23 2.04 4.40
N VAL A 313 16.95 1.53 3.40
CA VAL A 313 16.40 1.38 2.05
C VAL A 313 16.47 -0.07 1.61
N GLY A 314 15.32 -0.68 1.35
CA GLY A 314 15.23 -2.07 0.92
C GLY A 314 14.40 -2.26 -0.34
N GLY A 315 14.79 -3.22 -1.16
CA GLY A 315 14.03 -3.56 -2.37
C GLY A 315 12.60 -4.02 -2.09
N ILE A 316 12.37 -4.57 -0.91
CA ILE A 316 11.07 -5.05 -0.43
C ILE A 316 10.66 -4.31 0.85
N LEU A 317 11.49 -4.30 1.88
CA LEU A 317 11.20 -3.69 3.18
C LEU A 317 12.31 -2.71 3.57
N GLY A 318 11.95 -1.47 3.87
CA GLY A 318 12.92 -0.47 4.36
C GLY A 318 13.44 -0.83 5.74
N TYR A 319 12.55 -0.94 6.71
CA TYR A 319 12.90 -1.22 8.09
C TYR A 319 11.94 -2.20 8.76
N GLN A 320 12.51 -3.25 9.31
CA GLN A 320 11.84 -4.15 10.21
C GLN A 320 12.20 -3.78 11.64
N GLU A 321 11.22 -3.32 12.40
CA GLU A 321 11.42 -2.92 13.79
C GLU A 321 11.34 -4.11 14.75
N GLU A 322 11.86 -3.90 15.96
CA GLU A 322 11.99 -4.89 17.01
C GLU A 322 10.70 -5.66 17.32
N GLY A 323 10.79 -7.01 17.30
CA GLY A 323 9.82 -7.90 17.90
C GLY A 323 10.18 -8.21 19.37
N ASN A 324 9.30 -8.84 20.12
CA ASN A 324 9.57 -9.24 21.51
C ASN A 324 10.50 -10.43 21.64
N ASP A 325 11.43 -10.35 22.58
CA ASP A 325 12.52 -11.29 22.84
C ASP A 325 12.08 -12.69 23.36
N TYR A 326 10.80 -12.96 23.62
CA TYR A 326 10.45 -14.08 24.47
C TYR A 326 9.47 -15.11 23.91
N ASP A 327 8.94 -14.91 22.72
CA ASP A 327 8.02 -15.87 22.09
C ASP A 327 8.54 -16.43 20.76
N GLU A 328 8.21 -17.68 20.49
CA GLU A 328 8.58 -18.42 19.26
C GLU A 328 7.97 -17.82 17.97
N ASN A 329 7.50 -16.59 18.01
CA ASN A 329 6.83 -15.90 16.92
C ASN A 329 7.83 -15.05 16.15
N HIS A 330 8.08 -15.42 14.93
CA HIS A 330 9.12 -14.85 14.09
C HIS A 330 8.57 -13.83 13.10
N TRP A 331 9.33 -12.77 12.91
CA TRP A 331 9.20 -11.95 11.73
C TRP A 331 9.74 -12.74 10.54
N MET A 332 8.92 -12.91 9.51
CA MET A 332 9.32 -13.67 8.34
C MET A 332 9.21 -12.83 7.07
N THR A 333 10.34 -12.68 6.37
CA THR A 333 10.37 -12.19 4.99
C THR A 333 10.85 -13.32 4.10
N HIS A 334 9.98 -13.84 3.24
CA HIS A 334 10.34 -14.99 2.43
C HIS A 334 9.75 -14.99 1.03
N ASP A 335 10.42 -15.70 0.15
CA ASP A 335 10.00 -15.85 -1.24
C ASP A 335 9.70 -14.49 -1.89
N CYS A 336 10.62 -13.53 -1.70
CA CYS A 336 10.49 -12.19 -2.23
C CYS A 336 11.54 -11.90 -3.31
N TYR A 337 11.19 -11.03 -4.24
CA TYR A 337 12.02 -10.73 -5.39
C TYR A 337 12.13 -9.22 -5.63
N ASN A 338 13.37 -8.73 -5.81
CA ASN A 338 13.63 -7.36 -6.23
C ASN A 338 14.42 -7.32 -7.54
N SER A 339 13.92 -6.54 -8.50
CA SER A 339 14.64 -6.21 -9.73
C SER A 339 14.87 -4.71 -9.92
N GLY A 340 14.23 -3.87 -9.10
CA GLY A 340 14.44 -2.43 -9.11
C GLY A 340 15.81 -2.05 -8.56
N SER A 341 16.45 -1.04 -9.15
CA SER A 341 17.70 -0.48 -8.62
C SER A 341 17.45 0.35 -7.37
N ILE A 342 18.37 0.29 -6.42
CA ILE A 342 18.34 1.07 -5.17
C ILE A 342 19.48 2.08 -5.22
N THR A 343 19.15 3.35 -5.02
CA THR A 343 20.12 4.45 -4.94
C THR A 343 19.83 5.29 -3.70
N SER A 344 20.83 5.51 -2.84
CA SER A 344 20.65 6.31 -1.62
C SER A 344 21.90 7.08 -1.26
N ASP A 345 21.87 7.81 -0.14
CA ASP A 345 23.08 8.40 0.46
C ASP A 345 24.06 7.33 0.96
N GLN A 346 25.34 7.67 1.01
CA GLN A 346 26.42 6.75 1.42
C GLN A 346 26.36 6.26 2.86
N LYS A 347 25.60 6.93 3.72
CA LYS A 347 25.42 6.57 5.13
C LYS A 347 24.16 5.74 5.38
N SER A 348 23.39 5.51 4.37
CA SER A 348 22.16 4.73 4.49
C SER A 348 22.41 3.24 4.51
N ASP A 349 21.59 2.50 5.23
CA ASP A 349 21.58 1.04 5.24
C ASP A 349 20.80 0.53 4.02
N ASN A 350 21.52 0.00 3.03
CA ASN A 350 20.95 -0.40 1.75
C ASN A 350 20.99 -1.91 1.55
N GLY A 351 19.85 -2.53 1.38
CA GLY A 351 19.74 -3.95 1.07
C GLY A 351 18.86 -4.23 -0.14
N GLY A 352 19.26 -5.18 -0.96
CA GLY A 352 18.49 -5.56 -2.14
C GLY A 352 17.07 -6.07 -1.84
N ILE A 353 16.85 -6.56 -0.63
CA ILE A 353 15.55 -7.01 -0.11
C ILE A 353 15.15 -6.19 1.12
N ILE A 354 15.96 -6.14 2.16
CA ILE A 354 15.65 -5.42 3.40
C ILE A 354 16.78 -4.41 3.71
N GLY A 355 16.42 -3.16 3.98
CA GLY A 355 17.37 -2.13 4.38
C GLY A 355 17.98 -2.42 5.75
N CYS A 356 17.15 -2.56 6.76
CA CYS A 356 17.59 -2.87 8.12
C CYS A 356 16.65 -3.83 8.82
N VAL A 357 17.21 -4.83 9.50
CA VAL A 357 16.51 -5.71 10.44
C VAL A 357 16.94 -5.38 11.87
N ASP A 358 16.00 -5.30 12.80
CA ASP A 358 16.33 -5.07 14.20
C ASP A 358 16.55 -6.40 14.93
N SER A 359 15.53 -7.11 15.39
CA SER A 359 15.71 -8.36 16.13
C SER A 359 14.72 -9.44 15.70
N TYR A 360 15.01 -10.71 16.01
CA TYR A 360 14.14 -11.88 15.83
C TYR A 360 13.49 -11.98 14.44
N SER A 361 14.31 -12.04 13.41
CA SER A 361 13.88 -12.11 12.01
C SER A 361 14.27 -13.43 11.36
N GLU A 362 13.42 -13.92 10.49
CA GLU A 362 13.76 -14.93 9.50
C GLU A 362 13.66 -14.33 8.09
N VAL A 363 14.74 -14.43 7.31
CA VAL A 363 14.79 -13.98 5.92
C VAL A 363 15.25 -15.14 5.06
N VAL A 364 14.37 -15.66 4.21
CA VAL A 364 14.66 -16.89 3.47
C VAL A 364 14.13 -16.88 2.04
N ARG A 365 14.80 -17.57 1.13
CA ARG A 365 14.43 -17.73 -0.28
C ARG A 365 14.08 -16.41 -0.97
N CYS A 366 14.97 -15.43 -0.83
CA CYS A 366 14.81 -14.13 -1.49
C CYS A 366 15.88 -13.92 -2.56
N ILE A 367 15.49 -13.25 -3.65
CA ILE A 367 16.40 -12.95 -4.77
C ILE A 367 16.40 -11.44 -5.04
N ASN A 368 17.59 -10.87 -5.12
CA ASN A 368 17.81 -9.53 -5.65
C ASN A 368 18.63 -9.55 -6.93
N ILE A 369 18.12 -8.94 -7.99
CA ILE A 369 18.88 -8.68 -9.21
C ILE A 369 19.05 -7.18 -9.51
N GLY A 370 18.41 -6.33 -8.70
CA GLY A 370 18.56 -4.88 -8.80
C GLY A 370 19.88 -4.40 -8.23
N LYS A 371 20.48 -3.38 -8.84
CA LYS A 371 21.71 -2.78 -8.35
C LYS A 371 21.49 -2.01 -7.04
N VAL A 372 22.30 -2.26 -6.01
CA VAL A 372 22.25 -1.54 -4.74
C VAL A 372 23.49 -0.63 -4.64
N SER A 373 23.30 0.68 -4.59
CA SER A 373 24.37 1.68 -4.68
C SER A 373 24.07 2.88 -3.77
N PRO A 374 25.08 3.52 -3.17
CA PRO A 374 26.47 3.05 -3.05
C PRO A 374 26.63 2.01 -1.92
N ASN A 375 27.65 1.17 -2.01
CA ASN A 375 28.11 0.26 -0.94
C ASN A 375 27.02 -0.62 -0.25
N GLY A 376 25.87 -0.83 -0.89
CA GLY A 376 24.80 -1.62 -0.30
C GLY A 376 25.02 -3.13 -0.41
N ASN A 377 24.34 -3.88 0.42
CA ASN A 377 24.37 -5.34 0.42
C ASN A 377 23.35 -5.93 -0.56
N GLY A 378 23.71 -7.05 -1.14
CA GLY A 378 22.89 -7.72 -2.16
C GLY A 378 21.48 -8.09 -1.68
N VAL A 379 21.31 -8.42 -0.38
CA VAL A 379 20.01 -8.81 0.18
C VAL A 379 19.65 -8.00 1.41
N VAL A 380 20.40 -8.07 2.51
CA VAL A 380 20.12 -7.33 3.76
C VAL A 380 21.18 -6.26 3.97
N GLY A 381 20.75 -5.02 4.16
CA GLY A 381 21.66 -3.87 4.34
C GLY A 381 22.39 -3.94 5.67
N THR A 382 21.68 -3.91 6.77
CA THR A 382 22.26 -3.97 8.11
C THR A 382 21.37 -4.70 9.12
N ARG A 383 21.98 -5.01 10.28
CA ARG A 383 21.31 -5.54 11.46
C ARG A 383 21.68 -4.70 12.68
N LYS A 384 20.71 -4.18 13.41
CA LYS A 384 20.95 -3.32 14.58
C LYS A 384 21.24 -4.07 15.87
N SER A 385 20.65 -5.24 16.07
CA SER A 385 20.72 -5.97 17.33
C SER A 385 21.57 -7.23 17.21
N SER A 386 22.13 -7.70 18.34
CA SER A 386 22.78 -9.00 18.46
C SER A 386 21.78 -10.17 18.56
N ALA A 387 20.48 -9.88 18.49
CA ALA A 387 19.42 -10.86 18.63
C ALA A 387 19.42 -11.91 17.52
N ILE A 388 18.75 -13.01 17.78
CA ILE A 388 18.68 -14.17 16.90
C ILE A 388 18.01 -13.76 15.60
N TRP A 389 18.69 -13.92 14.49
CA TRP A 389 18.06 -13.88 13.19
C TRP A 389 18.52 -15.08 12.36
N HIS A 390 17.58 -15.66 11.69
CA HIS A 390 17.80 -16.78 10.80
C HIS A 390 17.78 -16.31 9.36
N HIS A 391 18.75 -16.73 8.58
CA HIS A 391 18.79 -16.42 7.15
C HIS A 391 19.40 -17.60 6.41
N HIS A 392 18.78 -17.98 5.32
CA HIS A 392 19.32 -18.98 4.41
C HIS A 392 18.65 -18.85 3.02
N ASP A 393 19.33 -19.39 2.02
CA ASP A 393 18.83 -19.40 0.64
C ASP A 393 18.57 -17.98 0.11
N LEU A 394 19.48 -17.05 0.40
CA LEU A 394 19.46 -15.66 -0.03
C LEU A 394 20.42 -15.48 -1.20
N TYR A 395 19.94 -14.91 -2.30
CA TYR A 395 20.72 -14.78 -3.52
C TYR A 395 20.69 -13.36 -4.09
N TYR A 396 21.83 -12.94 -4.65
CA TYR A 396 21.91 -11.69 -5.41
C TYR A 396 22.73 -11.86 -6.69
N LEU A 397 22.42 -11.09 -7.73
CA LEU A 397 23.15 -11.11 -8.98
C LEU A 397 24.55 -10.48 -8.80
N ASP A 398 25.58 -11.12 -9.34
CA ASP A 398 26.95 -10.62 -9.31
C ASP A 398 27.05 -9.15 -9.75
N GLY A 399 27.77 -8.34 -8.98
CA GLY A 399 27.98 -6.92 -9.23
C GLY A 399 26.80 -6.01 -8.85
N THR A 400 25.74 -6.53 -8.26
CA THR A 400 24.59 -5.71 -7.82
C THR A 400 24.71 -5.23 -6.36
N GLY A 401 25.55 -5.86 -5.52
CA GLY A 401 25.75 -5.46 -4.12
C GLY A 401 26.79 -6.32 -3.42
N GLY A 402 26.99 -6.10 -2.13
CA GLY A 402 27.83 -6.92 -1.25
C GLY A 402 27.11 -8.17 -0.72
N GLY A 403 27.85 -9.17 -0.26
CA GLY A 403 27.31 -10.50 0.07
C GLY A 403 27.55 -10.97 1.51
N TRP A 404 27.42 -10.12 2.52
CA TRP A 404 27.74 -10.56 3.90
C TRP A 404 26.80 -11.64 4.47
N CYS A 405 25.58 -11.77 3.96
CA CYS A 405 24.61 -12.76 4.42
C CYS A 405 23.94 -13.56 3.28
N ALA A 406 24.40 -13.39 2.03
CA ALA A 406 23.78 -13.97 0.86
C ALA A 406 24.81 -14.47 -0.15
N GLU A 407 24.43 -15.39 -1.01
CA GLU A 407 25.26 -15.94 -2.06
C GLU A 407 25.05 -15.19 -3.38
N SER A 408 26.15 -14.89 -4.09
CA SER A 408 26.04 -14.33 -5.43
C SER A 408 25.86 -15.43 -6.47
N PHE A 409 25.16 -15.09 -7.54
CA PHE A 409 25.05 -15.91 -8.75
C PHE A 409 25.33 -15.09 -10.00
N SER A 410 25.90 -15.73 -11.01
CA SER A 410 26.21 -15.07 -12.28
C SER A 410 25.02 -15.08 -13.24
N ASP A 411 25.07 -14.22 -14.26
CA ASP A 411 24.06 -14.21 -15.33
C ASP A 411 23.96 -15.56 -16.08
N SER A 412 25.05 -16.34 -16.12
CA SER A 412 25.04 -17.68 -16.72
C SER A 412 24.30 -18.74 -15.86
N GLU A 413 24.15 -18.51 -14.57
CA GLU A 413 23.51 -19.42 -13.61
C GLU A 413 22.02 -19.16 -13.40
N LYS A 414 21.51 -18.03 -13.84
CA LYS A 414 20.13 -17.57 -13.61
C LYS A 414 19.03 -18.55 -14.02
N LYS A 415 19.30 -19.43 -14.97
CA LYS A 415 18.35 -20.46 -15.45
C LYS A 415 18.56 -21.84 -14.80
N ASN A 416 19.58 -22.00 -14.00
CA ASN A 416 19.87 -23.27 -13.37
C ASN A 416 19.15 -23.37 -12.02
N THR A 417 18.12 -24.20 -11.93
CA THR A 417 17.36 -24.39 -10.68
C THR A 417 18.21 -24.88 -9.52
N SER A 418 19.32 -25.58 -9.79
CA SER A 418 20.22 -26.04 -8.73
C SER A 418 21.08 -24.94 -8.10
N THR A 419 21.11 -23.75 -8.70
CA THR A 419 21.72 -22.57 -8.10
C THR A 419 20.93 -22.09 -6.87
N PHE A 420 19.61 -22.24 -6.89
CA PHE A 420 18.71 -21.70 -5.88
C PHE A 420 18.21 -22.81 -4.95
N ASN A 421 18.97 -23.06 -3.87
CA ASN A 421 18.63 -24.09 -2.90
C ASN A 421 17.26 -23.85 -2.27
N ASN A 422 16.51 -24.89 -1.99
CA ASN A 422 15.19 -24.88 -1.34
C ASN A 422 14.11 -24.01 -2.01
N PHE A 423 14.36 -23.50 -3.22
CA PHE A 423 13.32 -22.83 -4.01
C PHE A 423 12.44 -23.87 -4.71
N ASP A 424 11.13 -23.72 -4.58
CA ASP A 424 10.19 -24.63 -5.24
C ASP A 424 9.86 -24.18 -6.66
N PHE A 425 10.55 -24.77 -7.64
CA PHE A 425 10.30 -24.60 -9.08
C PHE A 425 9.36 -25.68 -9.67
N SER A 426 8.70 -26.46 -8.85
CA SER A 426 7.74 -27.44 -9.33
C SER A 426 6.56 -26.79 -10.07
N GLY A 427 5.77 -27.56 -10.80
CA GLY A 427 4.62 -27.02 -11.50
C GLY A 427 3.55 -26.37 -10.61
N LYS A 428 3.62 -26.62 -9.29
CA LYS A 428 2.77 -25.97 -8.26
C LYS A 428 3.56 -25.03 -7.34
N GLY A 429 4.88 -24.96 -7.50
CA GLY A 429 5.76 -24.13 -6.71
C GLY A 429 5.55 -22.64 -6.96
N VAL A 430 6.00 -21.82 -6.03
CA VAL A 430 5.85 -20.35 -6.09
C VAL A 430 6.83 -19.71 -7.07
N TRP A 431 7.92 -20.38 -7.41
CA TRP A 431 8.95 -19.86 -8.30
C TRP A 431 8.86 -20.47 -9.71
N ILE A 432 9.14 -19.65 -10.70
CA ILE A 432 9.22 -20.05 -12.10
C ILE A 432 10.55 -19.57 -12.67
N ILE A 433 11.22 -20.42 -13.45
CA ILE A 433 12.34 -20.02 -14.28
C ILE A 433 11.80 -19.47 -15.62
N ASP A 434 12.24 -18.28 -16.00
CA ASP A 434 11.93 -17.68 -17.28
C ASP A 434 12.82 -18.29 -18.40
N SER A 435 12.45 -19.51 -18.83
CA SER A 435 13.28 -20.31 -19.72
C SER A 435 13.45 -19.70 -21.11
N ASP A 436 12.47 -18.96 -21.59
CA ASP A 436 12.42 -18.31 -22.92
C ASP A 436 12.78 -16.82 -22.93
N ASN A 437 13.13 -16.25 -21.78
CA ASN A 437 13.42 -14.81 -21.57
C ASN A 437 12.23 -13.87 -21.84
N SER A 438 11.01 -14.36 -21.86
CA SER A 438 9.84 -13.57 -22.22
C SER A 438 9.25 -12.76 -21.09
N LYS A 439 9.52 -13.15 -19.85
CA LYS A 439 8.89 -12.58 -18.65
C LYS A 439 9.86 -11.77 -17.78
N ASN A 440 11.05 -12.26 -17.55
CA ASN A 440 12.01 -11.72 -16.59
C ASN A 440 13.46 -11.85 -17.06
N ASN A 441 13.70 -11.72 -18.36
CA ASN A 441 15.04 -11.83 -18.97
C ASN A 441 15.82 -13.11 -18.59
N GLY A 442 15.12 -14.18 -18.33
CA GLY A 442 15.70 -15.47 -17.94
C GLY A 442 15.91 -15.66 -16.43
N PHE A 443 15.65 -14.66 -15.62
CA PHE A 443 15.75 -14.78 -14.15
C PHE A 443 14.51 -15.48 -13.55
N PRO A 444 14.66 -16.09 -12.38
CA PRO A 444 13.51 -16.59 -11.62
C PRO A 444 12.51 -15.48 -11.33
N TYR A 445 11.24 -15.82 -11.27
CA TYR A 445 10.18 -14.90 -10.87
C TYR A 445 9.06 -15.63 -10.11
N LEU A 446 8.24 -14.87 -9.38
CA LEU A 446 7.14 -15.42 -8.60
C LEU A 446 5.91 -15.68 -9.47
N ARG A 447 5.30 -16.87 -9.34
CA ARG A 447 4.14 -17.32 -10.13
C ARG A 447 2.95 -16.39 -10.02
N ASP A 448 2.58 -16.06 -8.80
CA ASP A 448 1.36 -15.32 -8.46
C ASP A 448 1.66 -13.86 -8.10
N CYS A 449 2.78 -13.30 -8.58
CA CYS A 449 3.04 -11.87 -8.46
C CYS A 449 2.00 -11.13 -9.32
N PRO A 450 1.15 -10.28 -8.72
CA PRO A 450 0.03 -9.68 -9.42
C PRO A 450 0.48 -8.89 -10.64
N PHE A 451 -0.31 -9.00 -11.70
CA PHE A 451 -0.23 -8.15 -12.88
C PHE A 451 1.10 -8.18 -13.65
N GLN A 452 1.81 -9.32 -13.66
CA GLN A 452 3.01 -9.46 -14.50
C GLN A 452 2.72 -9.30 -16.01
N SER A 453 1.49 -9.57 -16.42
CA SER A 453 1.07 -9.57 -17.84
C SER A 453 0.53 -8.24 -18.36
N ILE A 454 0.42 -7.20 -17.54
CA ILE A 454 -0.30 -5.97 -17.91
C ILE A 454 0.57 -4.99 -18.71
N TYR A 455 1.88 -5.10 -18.63
CA TYR A 455 2.83 -4.25 -19.36
C TYR A 455 3.78 -5.10 -20.21
N GLN A 456 3.23 -5.82 -21.16
CA GLN A 456 3.95 -6.34 -22.33
C GLN A 456 3.55 -5.57 -23.58
#